data_6721f299ad8d277bb13f3faf70ee6c08
#
_entry.id   6721f299ad8d277bb13f3faf70ee6c08
#
_cell.length_a   1.000
_cell.length_b   1.000
_cell.length_c   1.000
_cell.angle_alpha   90.00
_cell.angle_beta   90.00
_cell.angle_gamma   90.00
#
_symmetry.space_group_name_H-M   'P 1'
#
loop_
_entity.id
_entity.type
_entity.pdbx_description
1 polymer ?
#
loop_
_entity_poly.entity_id
_entity_poly.type
_entity_poly.pdbx_seq_one_letter_code
_entity_poly.pdbx_strand_id
1 'polypeptide(L)' 'MSCVPPIQHLIREVTGDLHVVVVASENGYRETALEACLQAKEKLQAIREELLRSKAGIADPRYDYDG' A
#
# COMPACT_ATOMS: atom_id res chain seq x y z
N MET A 1 15.31 6.09 18.77
CA MET A 1 15.10 6.10 18.06
C MET A 1 14.15 5.49 17.57
N SER A 2 13.45 5.73 16.97
CA SER A 2 12.46 5.17 16.60
C SER A 2 12.67 4.51 15.47
N CYS A 3 12.46 3.40 15.28
CA CYS A 3 12.64 2.75 14.18
C CYS A 3 11.40 2.76 13.45
N VAL A 4 11.26 3.45 12.50
CA VAL A 4 10.10 3.44 11.69
C VAL A 4 10.10 2.20 10.92
N PRO A 5 9.18 1.37 10.99
CA PRO A 5 9.16 0.15 10.23
C PRO A 5 9.12 0.46 8.75
N PRO A 6 9.75 -0.33 7.95
CA PRO A 6 9.74 -0.10 6.53
C PRO A 6 8.34 -0.07 5.97
N ILE A 7 7.44 -0.77 6.57
CA ILE A 7 6.13 -0.82 6.05
C ILE A 7 5.46 0.53 6.12
N GLN A 8 5.77 1.36 7.08
CA GLN A 8 5.19 2.66 7.10
C GLN A 8 5.66 3.52 5.97
N HIS A 9 6.89 3.34 5.57
CA HIS A 9 7.40 4.06 4.45
C HIS A 9 6.62 3.67 3.22
N LEU A 10 6.39 2.39 3.03
CA LEU A 10 5.67 1.92 1.89
C LEU A 10 4.24 2.41 1.90
N ILE A 11 3.61 2.45 3.06
CA ILE A 11 2.26 2.94 3.15
C ILE A 11 2.19 4.38 2.73
N ARG A 12 3.16 5.18 3.10
CA ARG A 12 3.14 6.54 2.70
C ARG A 12 3.30 6.67 1.23
N GLU A 13 4.15 5.88 0.63
CA GLU A 13 4.35 5.94 -0.79
C GLU A 13 3.12 5.51 -1.54
N VAL A 14 2.44 4.51 -1.06
CA VAL A 14 1.22 4.07 -1.72
C VAL A 14 0.18 5.15 -1.64
N THR A 15 0.09 5.86 -0.51
CA THR A 15 -0.88 6.93 -0.38
C THR A 15 -0.59 8.00 -1.40
N GLY A 16 0.68 8.31 -1.60
CA GLY A 16 1.02 9.29 -2.61
C GLY A 16 0.68 8.85 -4.00
N ASP A 17 0.92 7.59 -4.30
CA ASP A 17 0.59 7.08 -5.61
C ASP A 17 -0.91 7.10 -5.85
N LEU A 18 -1.69 6.78 -4.84
CA LEU A 18 -3.12 6.81 -5.00
C LEU A 18 -3.61 8.25 -5.22
N HIS A 19 -2.98 9.20 -4.59
CA HIS A 19 -3.34 10.59 -4.80
C HIS A 19 -3.06 10.96 -6.25
N VAL A 20 -1.96 10.50 -6.80
CA VAL A 20 -1.63 10.77 -8.18
C VAL A 20 -2.67 10.14 -9.09
N VAL A 21 -3.15 8.98 -8.74
CA VAL A 21 -4.17 8.33 -9.55
C VAL A 21 -5.42 9.18 -9.58
N VAL A 22 -5.81 9.72 -8.46
CA VAL A 22 -7.01 10.53 -8.39
C VAL A 22 -6.84 11.78 -9.24
N VAL A 23 -5.75 12.48 -9.05
CA VAL A 23 -5.56 13.73 -9.76
C VAL A 23 -5.42 13.47 -11.25
N ALA A 24 -4.68 12.47 -11.62
CA ALA A 24 -4.49 12.17 -13.03
C ALA A 24 -5.78 11.76 -13.69
N SER A 25 -6.57 10.99 -12.99
CA SER A 25 -7.82 10.55 -13.54
C SER A 25 -8.75 11.71 -13.73
N GLU A 26 -8.77 12.64 -12.80
CA GLU A 26 -9.66 13.76 -12.93
C GLU A 26 -9.23 14.68 -14.04
N ASN A 27 -7.97 14.70 -14.38
CA ASN A 27 -7.50 15.55 -15.44
C ASN A 27 -7.38 14.82 -16.78
N GLY A 28 -7.78 13.61 -16.83
CA GLY A 28 -7.75 12.88 -18.08
C GLY A 28 -6.40 12.30 -18.43
N TYR A 29 -5.46 12.24 -17.50
CA TYR A 29 -4.17 11.70 -17.81
C TYR A 29 -4.20 10.21 -17.52
N ARG A 30 -4.78 9.46 -18.42
CA ARG A 30 -4.99 8.07 -18.23
C ARG A 30 -3.71 7.31 -18.03
N GLU A 31 -2.72 7.57 -18.81
CA GLU A 31 -1.52 6.80 -18.71
C GLU A 31 -0.80 7.08 -17.41
N THR A 32 -0.79 8.29 -16.95
CA THR A 32 -0.18 8.63 -15.69
C THR A 32 -0.91 7.93 -14.57
N ALA A 33 -2.22 7.86 -14.65
CA ALA A 33 -3.02 7.21 -13.65
C ALA A 33 -2.70 5.72 -13.63
N LEU A 34 -2.54 5.11 -14.79
CA LEU A 34 -2.25 3.71 -14.89
C LEU A 34 -0.87 3.39 -14.32
N GLU A 35 0.09 4.24 -14.58
CA GLU A 35 1.38 4.02 -14.04
C GLU A 35 1.37 4.13 -12.53
N ALA A 36 0.69 5.10 -11.99
CA ALA A 36 0.60 5.26 -10.56
C ALA A 36 -0.09 4.06 -9.94
N CYS A 37 -1.07 3.50 -10.60
CA CYS A 37 -1.75 2.33 -10.15
C CYS A 37 -0.80 1.16 -10.07
N LEU A 38 0.04 1.01 -11.06
CA LEU A 38 0.98 -0.07 -11.10
C LEU A 38 1.97 0.06 -9.95
N GLN A 39 2.46 1.27 -9.71
CA GLN A 39 3.38 1.49 -8.65
C GLN A 39 2.73 1.16 -7.30
N ALA A 40 1.52 1.59 -7.11
CA ALA A 40 0.80 1.34 -5.89
C ALA A 40 0.60 -0.15 -5.69
N LYS A 41 0.32 -0.86 -6.76
CA LYS A 41 0.09 -2.28 -6.70
C LYS A 41 1.33 -2.98 -6.22
N GLU A 42 2.48 -2.62 -6.75
CA GLU A 42 3.68 -3.26 -6.38
C GLU A 42 4.03 -2.98 -4.92
N LYS A 43 3.80 -1.76 -4.47
CA LYS A 43 4.08 -1.43 -3.11
C LYS A 43 3.12 -2.13 -2.15
N LEU A 44 1.89 -2.28 -2.56
CA LEU A 44 0.92 -2.97 -1.75
C LEU A 44 1.31 -4.43 -1.60
N GLN A 45 1.86 -5.02 -2.64
CA GLN A 45 2.28 -6.36 -2.57
C GLN A 45 3.44 -6.51 -1.58
N ALA A 46 4.37 -5.57 -1.57
CA ALA A 46 5.45 -5.59 -0.64
C ALA A 46 4.94 -5.44 0.79
N ILE A 47 3.95 -4.60 1.01
CA ILE A 47 3.36 -4.42 2.30
C ILE A 47 2.73 -5.72 2.76
N ARG A 48 2.04 -6.38 1.85
CA ARG A 48 1.38 -7.61 2.17
C ARG A 48 2.38 -8.65 2.60
N GLU A 49 3.47 -8.75 1.88
CA GLU A 49 4.45 -9.72 2.22
C GLU A 49 5.12 -9.43 3.55
N GLU A 50 5.33 -8.17 3.84
CA GLU A 50 5.90 -7.81 5.10
C GLU A 50 4.97 -8.18 6.25
N LEU A 51 3.70 -7.97 6.07
CA LEU A 51 2.74 -8.30 7.10
C LEU A 51 2.68 -9.80 7.31
N LEU A 52 2.76 -10.55 6.25
CA LEU A 52 2.73 -11.98 6.35
C LEU A 52 3.99 -12.49 7.05
N ARG A 53 5.10 -11.84 6.76
CA ARG A 53 6.30 -12.31 7.31
C ARG A 53 6.37 -12.00 8.78
N SER A 54 5.84 -10.93 9.16
CA SER A 54 5.99 -10.59 10.48
C SER A 54 4.95 -11.17 11.32
N LYS A 55 4.07 -11.96 10.87
CA LYS A 55 3.07 -12.49 11.59
C LYS A 55 3.34 -12.52 12.99
N ALA A 56 4.20 -12.00 13.48
CA ALA A 56 4.51 -12.01 14.75
C ALA A 56 3.38 -12.12 15.63
N GLY A 57 2.73 -12.89 15.47
CA GLY A 57 1.81 -13.06 16.39
C GLY A 57 0.72 -12.27 16.50
N ILE A 58 0.40 -11.77 15.63
CA ILE A 58 -0.58 -10.96 15.78
C ILE A 58 -1.76 -11.50 15.37
N ALA A 59 -2.46 -11.98 16.00
CA ALA A 59 -3.61 -12.51 15.64
C ALA A 59 -4.55 -11.42 15.49
N ASP A 60 -4.70 -10.88 14.48
CA ASP A 60 -5.63 -9.85 14.36
C ASP A 60 -7.00 -10.47 14.37
N PRO A 61 -7.79 -10.26 15.26
CA PRO A 61 -9.09 -10.84 15.32
C PRO A 61 -9.94 -10.52 14.15
N ARG A 62 -9.72 -9.43 13.53
CA ARG A 62 -10.50 -9.12 12.44
C ARG A 62 -10.31 -10.02 11.37
N TYR A 63 -9.19 -10.54 11.24
CA TYR A 63 -8.95 -11.39 10.20
C TYR A 63 -9.75 -12.58 10.35
N ASP A 64 -9.93 -13.08 11.41
CA ASP A 64 -10.61 -14.21 11.57
C ASP A 64 -11.95 -14.15 11.15
N TYR A 65 -12.54 -13.17 11.26
CA TYR A 65 -13.86 -13.18 11.08
C TYR A 65 -14.20 -13.45 9.76
N ASP A 66 -13.49 -13.32 8.93
CA ASP A 66 -13.75 -13.48 7.74
C ASP A 66 -14.29 -14.66 7.51
N GLY A 67 -14.11 -15.34 8.06
CA GLY A 67 -14.66 -16.52 7.80
C GLY A 67 -15.61 -16.49 7.05
#